data_304b94e28096e80e8ab92b678692bdfe
#
_entry.id   304b94e28096e80e8ab92b678692bdfe
#
_cell.length_a   1.000
_cell.length_b   1.000
_cell.length_c   1.000
_cell.angle_alpha   90.00
_cell.angle_beta   90.00
_cell.angle_gamma   90.00
#
_symmetry.space_group_name_H-M   'P 1'
#
loop_
_entity.id
_entity.type
_entity.pdbx_description
1 polymer ?
#
loop_
_entity_poly.entity_id
_entity_poly.type
_entity_poly.pdbx_seq_one_letter_code
_entity_poly.pdbx_strand_id
1 'polypeptide(L)'
;GYEEHRYDVIVIGAGGAGLRAAIEASAQGATVAIICKSLLGKAHTVMAEGGIAASLATVDQRDSWKVHFSDTMRGGQYVNSWRMAELHAKEAPQRVRELEEWGAVFDRTHDGQILQRNFGGHKYPRLAHVGDRTGLEMIRTLQDHGIHQGVDVFMEFTVLRILVESGRAS
;
A
#
# COMPACT_ATOMS: atom_id res chain seq x y z
N GLY A 1 35.93 -9.72 -0.63
CA GLY A 1 35.53 -8.46 -1.27
C GLY A 1 34.09 -8.18 -0.94
N TYR A 2 33.71 -6.92 -0.96
CA TYR A 2 32.32 -6.48 -0.88
C TYR A 2 31.92 -5.97 -2.27
N GLU A 3 30.62 -5.99 -2.54
CA GLU A 3 30.00 -5.45 -3.74
C GLU A 3 29.37 -4.11 -3.39
N GLU A 4 29.54 -3.09 -4.26
CA GLU A 4 29.00 -1.76 -4.05
C GLU A 4 27.95 -1.46 -5.11
N HIS A 5 26.78 -1.03 -4.67
CA HIS A 5 25.67 -0.59 -5.51
C HIS A 5 25.28 0.84 -5.16
N ARG A 6 24.89 1.64 -6.15
CA ARG A 6 24.52 3.06 -5.96
C ARG A 6 23.14 3.33 -6.53
N TYR A 7 22.31 3.96 -5.73
CA TYR A 7 20.94 4.35 -6.08
C TYR A 7 20.63 5.72 -5.48
N ASP A 8 19.71 6.44 -6.12
CA ASP A 8 19.19 7.69 -5.56
C ASP A 8 18.29 7.42 -4.34
N VAL A 9 17.53 6.33 -4.40
CA VAL A 9 16.61 5.90 -3.33
C VAL A 9 16.74 4.42 -3.04
N ILE A 10 16.93 4.06 -1.79
CA ILE A 10 16.90 2.68 -1.31
C ILE A 10 15.70 2.51 -0.37
N VAL A 11 14.81 1.60 -0.73
CA VAL A 11 13.62 1.26 0.06
C VAL A 11 13.88 -0.03 0.85
N ILE A 12 13.81 0.04 2.16
CA ILE A 12 14.00 -1.12 3.04
C ILE A 12 12.64 -1.72 3.37
N GLY A 13 12.34 -2.87 2.78
CA GLY A 13 11.10 -3.61 2.94
C GLY A 13 10.19 -3.57 1.72
N ALA A 14 9.75 -4.74 1.26
CA ALA A 14 8.93 -4.96 0.06
C ALA A 14 7.46 -5.27 0.39
N GLY A 15 6.90 -4.65 1.42
CA GLY A 15 5.47 -4.64 1.69
C GLY A 15 4.74 -3.62 0.82
N GLY A 16 3.42 -3.52 0.95
CA GLY A 16 2.62 -2.59 0.15
C GLY A 16 3.12 -1.14 0.19
N ALA A 17 3.51 -0.65 1.36
CA ALA A 17 4.05 0.71 1.52
C ALA A 17 5.41 0.89 0.81
N GLY A 18 6.32 -0.08 0.97
CA GLY A 18 7.65 -0.02 0.34
C GLY A 18 7.57 -0.11 -1.17
N LEU A 19 6.78 -1.03 -1.71
CA LEU A 19 6.55 -1.15 -3.15
C LEU A 19 5.95 0.14 -3.72
N ARG A 20 4.94 0.70 -3.06
CA ARG A 20 4.33 1.96 -3.54
C ARG A 20 5.31 3.14 -3.48
N ALA A 21 6.15 3.22 -2.43
CA ALA A 21 7.19 4.24 -2.32
C ALA A 21 8.23 4.11 -3.44
N ALA A 22 8.68 2.90 -3.73
CA ALA A 22 9.63 2.63 -4.80
C ALA A 22 9.06 3.00 -6.19
N ILE A 23 7.82 2.65 -6.45
CA ILE A 23 7.10 3.02 -7.68
C ILE A 23 7.06 4.53 -7.84
N GLU A 24 6.69 5.27 -6.78
CA GLU A 24 6.64 6.73 -6.84
C GLU A 24 8.02 7.34 -7.10
N ALA A 25 9.06 6.88 -6.38
CA ALA A 25 10.41 7.39 -6.58
C ALA A 25 10.92 7.14 -8.01
N SER A 26 10.68 5.95 -8.55
CA SER A 26 11.03 5.61 -9.93
C SER A 26 10.25 6.45 -10.94
N ALA A 27 8.96 6.69 -10.72
CA ALA A 27 8.14 7.55 -11.57
C ALA A 27 8.62 9.01 -11.59
N GLN A 28 9.29 9.45 -10.52
CA GLN A 28 9.95 10.76 -10.44
C GLN A 28 11.36 10.79 -11.09
N GLY A 29 11.79 9.70 -11.70
CA GLY A 29 13.06 9.58 -12.42
C GLY A 29 14.25 9.17 -11.56
N ALA A 30 14.06 8.78 -10.30
CA ALA A 30 15.13 8.28 -9.45
C ALA A 30 15.51 6.83 -9.82
N THR A 31 16.79 6.49 -9.67
CA THR A 31 17.23 5.10 -9.62
C THR A 31 16.87 4.49 -8.27
N VAL A 32 16.16 3.37 -8.26
CA VAL A 32 15.54 2.83 -7.04
C VAL A 32 15.91 1.37 -6.83
N ALA A 33 16.31 1.04 -5.60
CA ALA A 33 16.43 -0.33 -5.15
C ALA A 33 15.49 -0.63 -3.98
N ILE A 34 14.95 -1.85 -3.97
CA ILE A 34 14.23 -2.43 -2.82
C ILE A 34 15.09 -3.51 -2.20
N ILE A 35 15.28 -3.45 -0.88
CA ILE A 35 15.96 -4.49 -0.12
C ILE A 35 14.91 -5.22 0.72
N CYS A 36 14.82 -6.54 0.59
CA CYS A 36 13.92 -7.36 1.39
C CYS A 36 14.63 -8.61 1.96
N LYS A 37 14.33 -8.92 3.22
CA LYS A 37 14.94 -10.04 3.92
C LYS A 37 14.42 -11.43 3.50
N SER A 38 13.34 -11.45 2.75
CA SER A 38 12.74 -12.67 2.17
C SER A 38 12.51 -12.48 0.68
N LEU A 39 11.91 -13.44 0.03
CA LEU A 39 11.51 -13.32 -1.37
C LEU A 39 10.49 -12.19 -1.55
N LEU A 40 10.53 -11.56 -2.71
CA LEU A 40 9.54 -10.57 -3.11
C LEU A 40 8.13 -11.19 -3.04
N GLY A 41 7.15 -10.46 -2.55
CA GLY A 41 5.79 -10.96 -2.38
C GLY A 41 5.53 -11.76 -1.09
N LYS A 42 6.51 -11.90 -0.19
CA LYS A 42 6.36 -12.58 1.10
C LYS A 42 6.20 -11.65 2.30
N ALA A 43 5.96 -10.36 2.07
CA ALA A 43 5.69 -9.41 3.15
C ALA A 43 4.31 -9.66 3.80
N HIS A 44 4.14 -9.20 5.03
CA HIS A 44 2.87 -9.39 5.78
C HIS A 44 1.63 -8.85 5.06
N THR A 45 1.77 -7.86 4.19
CA THR A 45 0.67 -7.35 3.38
C THR A 45 -0.07 -8.44 2.61
N VAL A 46 0.63 -9.50 2.16
CA VAL A 46 0.03 -10.63 1.42
C VAL A 46 -1.03 -11.38 2.23
N MET A 47 -0.94 -11.30 3.56
CA MET A 47 -1.84 -11.99 4.49
C MET A 47 -3.13 -11.20 4.80
N ALA A 48 -3.31 -10.02 4.23
CA ALA A 48 -4.50 -9.21 4.46
C ALA A 48 -5.70 -9.79 3.69
N GLU A 49 -6.69 -10.25 4.42
CA GLU A 49 -7.89 -10.90 3.87
C GLU A 49 -9.10 -9.96 3.81
N GLY A 50 -9.21 -9.03 4.78
CA GLY A 50 -10.41 -8.21 5.00
C GLY A 50 -10.78 -7.29 3.86
N GLY A 51 -9.83 -6.72 3.19
CA GLY A 51 -10.01 -5.71 2.16
C GLY A 51 -9.28 -4.39 2.47
N ILE A 52 -9.34 -3.45 1.55
CA ILE A 52 -8.76 -2.12 1.68
C ILE A 52 -9.87 -1.14 2.06
N ALA A 53 -9.77 -0.52 3.22
CA ALA A 53 -10.74 0.48 3.67
C ALA A 53 -10.59 1.78 2.86
N ALA A 54 -11.61 2.10 2.07
CA ALA A 54 -11.66 3.32 1.27
C ALA A 54 -13.12 3.77 1.08
N SER A 55 -13.41 5.03 1.32
CA SER A 55 -14.77 5.58 1.18
C SER A 55 -15.10 5.87 -0.30
N LEU A 56 -15.24 4.80 -1.10
CA LEU A 56 -15.61 4.90 -2.52
C LEU A 56 -17.08 5.27 -2.74
N ALA A 57 -17.92 5.02 -1.72
CA ALA A 57 -19.37 5.23 -1.76
C ALA A 57 -20.08 4.46 -2.90
N THR A 58 -19.53 3.35 -3.35
CA THR A 58 -20.12 2.52 -4.42
C THR A 58 -21.28 1.66 -3.94
N VAL A 59 -21.29 1.26 -2.68
CA VAL A 59 -22.35 0.46 -2.06
C VAL A 59 -23.28 1.32 -1.20
N ASP A 60 -22.72 2.26 -0.45
CA ASP A 60 -23.50 3.18 0.39
C ASP A 60 -23.03 4.63 0.15
N GLN A 61 -23.86 5.43 -0.51
CA GLN A 61 -23.57 6.81 -0.88
C GLN A 61 -23.45 7.78 0.32
N ARG A 62 -23.82 7.34 1.52
CA ARG A 62 -23.67 8.13 2.75
C ARG A 62 -22.23 8.07 3.29
N ASP A 63 -21.40 7.13 2.78
CA ASP A 63 -20.02 7.04 3.18
C ASP A 63 -19.19 8.19 2.59
N SER A 64 -18.19 8.61 3.34
CA SER A 64 -17.28 9.69 2.96
C SER A 64 -15.97 9.57 3.72
N TRP A 65 -14.93 10.26 3.24
CA TRP A 65 -13.67 10.34 3.95
C TRP A 65 -13.81 10.87 5.39
N LYS A 66 -14.78 11.76 5.66
CA LYS A 66 -15.04 12.30 7.00
C LYS A 66 -15.58 11.23 7.94
N VAL A 67 -16.48 10.38 7.45
CA VAL A 67 -16.99 9.23 8.23
C VAL A 67 -15.87 8.21 8.43
N HIS A 68 -15.08 7.92 7.39
CA HIS A 68 -13.93 7.04 7.49
C HIS A 68 -12.91 7.54 8.53
N PHE A 69 -12.57 8.82 8.49
CA PHE A 69 -11.70 9.46 9.48
C PHE A 69 -12.25 9.32 10.91
N SER A 70 -13.54 9.64 11.10
CA SER A 70 -14.19 9.51 12.41
C SER A 70 -14.17 8.08 12.95
N ASP A 71 -14.45 7.09 12.10
CA ASP A 71 -14.40 5.67 12.46
C ASP A 71 -12.97 5.24 12.82
N THR A 72 -11.97 5.71 12.08
CA THR A 72 -10.54 5.43 12.33
C THR A 72 -10.10 6.02 13.68
N MET A 73 -10.47 7.26 13.98
CA MET A 73 -10.13 7.90 15.25
C MET A 73 -10.80 7.19 16.43
N ARG A 74 -12.07 6.86 16.29
CA ARG A 74 -12.82 6.12 17.34
C ARG A 74 -12.26 4.71 17.53
N GLY A 75 -11.99 3.98 16.46
CA GLY A 75 -11.41 2.64 16.49
C GLY A 75 -10.03 2.61 17.15
N GLY A 76 -9.23 3.64 16.93
CA GLY A 76 -7.93 3.85 17.57
C GLY A 76 -8.02 4.46 18.98
N GLN A 77 -9.22 4.56 19.57
CA GLN A 77 -9.44 5.15 20.91
C GLN A 77 -8.82 6.55 21.08
N TYR A 78 -8.70 7.29 19.96
CA TYR A 78 -8.13 8.64 19.86
C TYR A 78 -6.63 8.74 20.26
N VAL A 79 -5.91 7.61 20.37
CA VAL A 79 -4.45 7.62 20.61
C VAL A 79 -3.64 7.57 19.31
N ASN A 80 -4.28 7.38 18.18
CA ASN A 80 -3.67 7.39 16.86
C ASN A 80 -3.38 8.83 16.36
N SER A 81 -2.40 8.96 15.48
CA SER A 81 -2.10 10.24 14.83
C SER A 81 -3.27 10.69 13.95
N TRP A 82 -3.97 11.74 14.36
CA TRP A 82 -5.12 12.26 13.61
C TRP A 82 -4.74 12.75 12.22
N ARG A 83 -3.54 13.33 12.04
CA ARG A 83 -3.05 13.79 10.72
C ARG A 83 -2.88 12.64 9.75
N MET A 84 -2.30 11.53 10.22
CA MET A 84 -2.14 10.34 9.40
C MET A 84 -3.49 9.66 9.12
N ALA A 85 -4.40 9.63 10.08
CA ALA A 85 -5.76 9.11 9.89
C ALA A 85 -6.55 9.94 8.87
N GLU A 86 -6.42 11.26 8.91
CA GLU A 86 -7.06 12.17 7.95
C GLU A 86 -6.49 11.97 6.54
N LEU A 87 -5.16 11.95 6.40
CA LEU A 87 -4.48 11.71 5.14
C LEU A 87 -4.92 10.38 4.53
N HIS A 88 -4.87 9.30 5.33
CA HIS A 88 -5.32 7.97 4.91
C HIS A 88 -6.76 7.99 4.42
N ALA A 89 -7.69 8.55 5.21
CA ALA A 89 -9.11 8.58 4.85
C ALA A 89 -9.41 9.36 3.56
N LYS A 90 -8.66 10.45 3.32
CA LYS A 90 -8.79 11.27 2.11
C LYS A 90 -8.21 10.60 0.87
N GLU A 91 -7.05 9.94 0.99
CA GLU A 91 -6.32 9.39 -0.15
C GLU A 91 -6.70 7.96 -0.49
N ALA A 92 -7.20 7.17 0.46
CA ALA A 92 -7.53 5.77 0.24
C ALA A 92 -8.40 5.50 -1.01
N PRO A 93 -9.45 6.30 -1.32
CA PRO A 93 -10.23 6.10 -2.53
C PRO A 93 -9.39 6.19 -3.81
N GLN A 94 -8.50 7.16 -3.89
CA GLN A 94 -7.62 7.34 -5.04
C GLN A 94 -6.62 6.18 -5.15
N ARG A 95 -6.07 5.72 -4.02
CA ARG A 95 -5.11 4.59 -4.03
C ARG A 95 -5.75 3.28 -4.45
N VAL A 96 -7.03 3.04 -4.12
CA VAL A 96 -7.77 1.86 -4.59
C VAL A 96 -8.00 1.92 -6.11
N ARG A 97 -8.36 3.09 -6.64
CA ARG A 97 -8.50 3.26 -8.09
C ARG A 97 -7.18 3.13 -8.84
N GLU A 98 -6.10 3.65 -8.28
CA GLU A 98 -4.75 3.47 -8.82
C GLU A 98 -4.38 1.97 -8.93
N LEU A 99 -4.67 1.17 -7.90
CA LEU A 99 -4.47 -0.28 -7.98
C LEU A 99 -5.35 -0.93 -9.05
N GLU A 100 -6.59 -0.48 -9.21
CA GLU A 100 -7.48 -0.93 -10.28
C GLU A 100 -6.92 -0.61 -11.66
N GLU A 101 -6.43 0.62 -11.87
CA GLU A 101 -5.77 1.07 -13.10
C GLU A 101 -4.50 0.25 -13.41
N TRP A 102 -3.79 -0.19 -12.38
CA TRP A 102 -2.62 -1.06 -12.51
C TRP A 102 -2.96 -2.55 -12.66
N GLY A 103 -4.25 -2.90 -12.72
CA GLY A 103 -4.71 -4.23 -13.03
C GLY A 103 -5.18 -5.07 -11.84
N ALA A 104 -5.39 -4.47 -10.65
CA ALA A 104 -6.02 -5.19 -9.54
C ALA A 104 -7.49 -5.52 -9.87
N VAL A 105 -7.87 -6.77 -9.72
CA VAL A 105 -9.19 -7.29 -10.08
C VAL A 105 -10.08 -7.34 -8.84
N PHE A 106 -10.58 -6.19 -8.41
CA PHE A 106 -11.54 -6.12 -7.30
C PHE A 106 -12.88 -6.78 -7.63
N ASP A 107 -13.52 -7.35 -6.63
CA ASP A 107 -14.89 -7.84 -6.74
C ASP A 107 -15.85 -6.70 -7.12
N ARG A 108 -16.88 -7.03 -7.92
CA ARG A 108 -17.76 -6.03 -8.53
C ARG A 108 -19.20 -6.17 -8.05
N THR A 109 -19.87 -5.03 -8.01
CA THR A 109 -21.35 -4.96 -7.93
C THR A 109 -21.94 -5.38 -9.27
N HIS A 110 -23.27 -5.61 -9.30
CA HIS A 110 -23.96 -5.99 -10.52
C HIS A 110 -23.83 -4.94 -11.66
N ASP A 111 -23.71 -3.67 -11.30
CA ASP A 111 -23.50 -2.55 -12.23
C ASP A 111 -22.03 -2.23 -12.52
N GLY A 112 -21.12 -3.13 -12.13
CA GLY A 112 -19.69 -3.06 -12.48
C GLY A 112 -18.85 -2.15 -11.59
N GLN A 113 -19.39 -1.58 -10.51
CA GLN A 113 -18.61 -0.80 -9.55
C GLN A 113 -17.78 -1.70 -8.62
N ILE A 114 -16.75 -1.17 -7.99
CA ILE A 114 -16.00 -1.91 -6.97
C ILE A 114 -16.95 -2.26 -5.82
N LEU A 115 -17.06 -3.55 -5.53
CA LEU A 115 -17.85 -4.03 -4.40
C LEU A 115 -17.13 -3.75 -3.09
N GLN A 116 -17.87 -3.20 -2.14
CA GLN A 116 -17.39 -2.91 -0.80
C GLN A 116 -18.15 -3.73 0.23
N ARG A 117 -17.42 -4.36 1.14
CA ARG A 117 -18.04 -5.17 2.22
C ARG A 117 -17.91 -4.48 3.57
N ASN A 118 -18.80 -4.87 4.48
CA ASN A 118 -18.71 -4.49 5.88
C ASN A 118 -17.58 -5.24 6.56
N PHE A 119 -16.91 -4.54 7.46
CA PHE A 119 -15.93 -5.14 8.37
C PHE A 119 -15.89 -4.35 9.68
N GLY A 120 -15.59 -5.02 10.78
CA GLY A 120 -15.74 -4.51 12.14
C GLY A 120 -15.30 -3.07 12.39
N GLY A 121 -16.13 -2.30 13.08
CA GLY A 121 -15.83 -0.92 13.48
C GLY A 121 -16.18 0.17 12.46
N HIS A 122 -16.41 -0.18 11.20
CA HIS A 122 -16.83 0.77 10.17
C HIS A 122 -18.34 1.00 10.19
N LYS A 123 -18.74 2.26 10.07
CA LYS A 123 -20.16 2.64 10.04
C LYS A 123 -20.86 2.19 8.75
N TYR A 124 -20.14 2.21 7.63
CA TYR A 124 -20.63 1.85 6.31
C TYR A 124 -19.73 0.80 5.64
N PRO A 125 -20.25 0.00 4.69
CA PRO A 125 -19.41 -0.88 3.86
C PRO A 125 -18.38 -0.05 3.09
N ARG A 126 -17.09 -0.28 3.33
CA ARG A 126 -16.04 0.47 2.63
C ARG A 126 -14.80 -0.35 2.27
N LEU A 127 -14.81 -1.65 2.52
CA LEU A 127 -13.66 -2.48 2.22
C LEU A 127 -13.74 -3.00 0.78
N ALA A 128 -12.95 -2.39 -0.11
CA ALA A 128 -12.69 -2.93 -1.43
C ALA A 128 -11.90 -4.23 -1.29
N HIS A 129 -12.30 -5.30 -1.96
CA HIS A 129 -11.74 -6.64 -1.73
C HIS A 129 -11.68 -7.49 -3.00
N VAL A 130 -10.87 -8.54 -2.93
CA VAL A 130 -10.76 -9.61 -3.92
C VAL A 130 -10.96 -10.93 -3.16
N GLY A 131 -12.22 -11.35 -2.97
CA GLY A 131 -12.55 -12.46 -2.07
C GLY A 131 -11.83 -12.29 -0.73
N ASP A 132 -11.11 -13.33 -0.30
CA ASP A 132 -10.29 -13.33 0.91
C ASP A 132 -8.78 -13.24 0.59
N ARG A 133 -8.42 -12.66 -0.55
CA ARG A 133 -7.04 -12.58 -1.07
C ARG A 133 -6.62 -11.15 -1.42
N THR A 134 -7.23 -10.16 -0.80
CA THR A 134 -7.00 -8.74 -1.14
C THR A 134 -5.53 -8.34 -1.01
N GLY A 135 -4.86 -8.78 0.04
CA GLY A 135 -3.44 -8.48 0.24
C GLY A 135 -2.54 -9.12 -0.82
N LEU A 136 -2.84 -10.35 -1.22
CA LEU A 136 -2.12 -11.03 -2.31
C LEU A 136 -2.30 -10.29 -3.64
N GLU A 137 -3.53 -9.90 -3.97
CA GLU A 137 -3.80 -9.14 -5.19
C GLU A 137 -3.09 -7.78 -5.19
N MET A 138 -3.13 -7.07 -4.07
CA MET A 138 -2.44 -5.79 -3.93
C MET A 138 -0.92 -5.94 -4.13
N ILE A 139 -0.30 -6.93 -3.49
CA ILE A 139 1.14 -7.18 -3.62
C ILE A 139 1.49 -7.57 -5.05
N ARG A 140 0.72 -8.46 -5.68
CA ARG A 140 0.93 -8.86 -7.07
C ARG A 140 0.89 -7.65 -8.00
N THR A 141 -0.13 -6.83 -7.90
CA THR A 141 -0.31 -5.62 -8.72
C THR A 141 0.85 -4.65 -8.55
N LEU A 142 1.26 -4.38 -7.30
CA LEU A 142 2.37 -3.49 -7.02
C LEU A 142 3.72 -4.05 -7.52
N GLN A 143 3.94 -5.35 -7.42
CA GLN A 143 5.14 -6.00 -7.93
C GLN A 143 5.22 -5.88 -9.45
N ASP A 144 4.17 -6.28 -10.14
CA ASP A 144 4.12 -6.24 -11.60
C ASP A 144 4.37 -4.81 -12.10
N HIS A 145 3.70 -3.83 -11.51
CA HIS A 145 3.88 -2.44 -11.89
C HIS A 145 5.29 -1.91 -11.57
N GLY A 146 5.84 -2.23 -10.40
CA GLY A 146 7.19 -1.80 -9.99
C GLY A 146 8.31 -2.40 -10.86
N ILE A 147 8.22 -3.68 -11.20
CA ILE A 147 9.19 -4.34 -12.09
C ILE A 147 9.19 -3.69 -13.47
N HIS A 148 8.01 -3.39 -14.03
CA HIS A 148 7.91 -2.72 -15.34
C HIS A 148 8.48 -1.29 -15.31
N GLN A 149 8.59 -0.66 -14.15
CA GLN A 149 9.22 0.65 -13.98
C GLN A 149 10.74 0.59 -13.72
N GLY A 150 11.35 -0.58 -13.73
CA GLY A 150 12.79 -0.74 -13.61
C GLY A 150 13.32 -0.57 -12.18
N VAL A 151 12.53 -0.93 -11.18
CA VAL A 151 12.98 -0.99 -9.78
C VAL A 151 13.82 -2.25 -9.57
N ASP A 152 15.06 -2.09 -9.10
CA ASP A 152 15.92 -3.22 -8.75
C ASP A 152 15.53 -3.83 -7.39
N VAL A 153 15.60 -5.15 -7.30
CA VAL A 153 15.17 -5.88 -6.08
C VAL A 153 16.27 -6.78 -5.57
N PHE A 154 16.70 -6.53 -4.34
CA PHE A 154 17.64 -7.37 -3.59
C PHE A 154 16.87 -8.23 -2.59
N MET A 155 16.62 -9.50 -2.95
CA MET A 155 15.92 -10.47 -2.12
C MET A 155 16.89 -11.21 -1.20
N GLU A 156 16.41 -11.62 -0.03
CA GLU A 156 17.18 -12.37 0.99
C GLU A 156 18.38 -11.59 1.55
N PHE A 157 18.29 -10.27 1.53
CA PHE A 157 19.28 -9.36 2.10
C PHE A 157 18.79 -8.79 3.44
N THR A 158 19.69 -8.77 4.42
CA THR A 158 19.43 -8.16 5.72
C THR A 158 20.24 -6.89 5.87
N VAL A 159 19.56 -5.77 6.11
CA VAL A 159 20.22 -4.49 6.39
C VAL A 159 20.81 -4.54 7.80
N LEU A 160 22.12 -4.47 7.91
CA LEU A 160 22.83 -4.51 9.18
C LEU A 160 23.01 -3.12 9.81
N ARG A 161 23.22 -2.10 8.96
CA ARG A 161 23.49 -0.73 9.42
C ARG A 161 23.10 0.26 8.35
N ILE A 162 22.58 1.39 8.76
CA ILE A 162 22.45 2.59 7.94
C ILE A 162 23.66 3.48 8.29
N LEU A 163 24.49 3.78 7.30
CA LEU A 163 25.57 4.72 7.45
C LEU A 163 25.00 6.12 7.27
N VAL A 164 25.44 7.05 8.10
CA VAL A 164 24.96 8.45 8.08
C VAL A 164 26.14 9.38 8.07
N GLU A 165 26.22 10.21 7.05
CA GLU A 165 27.20 11.29 6.95
C GLU A 165 26.48 12.63 6.86
N SER A 166 26.88 13.60 7.69
CA SER A 166 26.27 14.93 7.73
C SER A 166 24.73 14.94 7.82
N GLY A 167 24.15 13.96 8.55
CA GLY A 167 22.70 13.83 8.73
C GLY A 167 21.94 13.19 7.55
N ARG A 168 22.64 12.64 6.58
CA ARG A 168 22.06 11.93 5.43
C ARG A 168 22.54 10.49 5.39
N ALA A 169 21.69 9.58 4.94
CA ALA A 169 22.10 8.22 4.62
C ALA A 169 23.08 8.25 3.43
N SER A 170 24.17 7.50 3.57
CA SER A 170 25.24 7.42 2.56
C SER A 170 25.46 5.97 2.13
#